data_6e35d8d968caf2fe0a25277b0d2fc646
#
_entry.id   6e35d8d968caf2fe0a25277b0d2fc646
#
_cell.length_a   1.000
_cell.length_b   1.000
_cell.length_c   1.000
_cell.angle_alpha   90.00
_cell.angle_beta   90.00
_cell.angle_gamma   90.00
#
_symmetry.space_group_name_H-M   'P 1'
#
loop_
_entity.id
_entity.type
_entity.pdbx_description
1 polymer ?
#
loop_
_entity_poly.entity_id
_entity_poly.type
_entity_poly.pdbx_seq_one_letter_code
_entity_poly.pdbx_strand_id
1 'polypeptide(L)'
;MPSLMILVMVAAYMAMLFAVAWRGEQKTGAHNRLGPWAYPLSLSIYCTSWTYYGAVGTAARNGWEYLPIYIGPVIGLVVLFPIWRRIAAAARRENVGSIADFISSRYGKSQGLGALVACVAIVGSIPYIALQLKSLSMAWELLTRGTAVEGS
;
A
#
# COMPACT_ATOMS: atom_id res chain seq x y z
N MET A 1 -11.19 -23.32 19.54
CA MET A 1 -10.06 -23.92 18.78
C MET A 1 -9.83 -23.27 17.40
N PRO A 2 -10.86 -22.85 16.60
CA PRO A 2 -10.59 -22.24 15.29
C PRO A 2 -9.84 -20.90 15.35
N SER A 3 -10.06 -20.09 16.36
CA SER A 3 -9.41 -18.77 16.50
C SER A 3 -7.89 -18.85 16.68
N LEU A 4 -7.41 -19.82 17.45
CA LEU A 4 -5.97 -20.02 17.63
C LEU A 4 -5.30 -20.49 16.34
N MET A 5 -5.95 -21.39 15.60
CA MET A 5 -5.45 -21.88 14.32
C MET A 5 -5.36 -20.76 13.28
N ILE A 6 -6.36 -19.87 13.20
CA ILE A 6 -6.35 -18.71 12.33
C ILE A 6 -5.21 -17.76 12.73
N LEU A 7 -5.05 -17.49 14.01
CA LEU A 7 -3.98 -16.62 14.51
C LEU A 7 -2.59 -17.16 14.19
N VAL A 8 -2.38 -18.46 14.33
CA VAL A 8 -1.13 -19.13 13.93
C VAL A 8 -0.90 -19.05 12.43
N MET A 9 -1.93 -19.24 11.59
CA MET A 9 -1.80 -19.11 10.14
C MET A 9 -1.45 -17.68 9.72
N VAL A 10 -2.09 -16.68 10.31
CA VAL A 10 -1.78 -15.27 10.05
C VAL A 10 -0.35 -14.93 10.49
N ALA A 11 0.06 -15.37 11.68
CA ALA A 11 1.41 -15.15 12.17
C ALA A 11 2.46 -15.83 11.30
N ALA A 12 2.22 -17.06 10.86
CA ALA A 12 3.10 -17.79 9.94
C ALA A 12 3.22 -17.09 8.58
N TYR A 13 2.09 -16.60 8.05
CA TYR A 13 2.07 -15.82 6.79
C TYR A 13 2.87 -14.52 6.93
N MET A 14 2.67 -13.77 8.00
CA MET A 14 3.43 -12.54 8.28
C MET A 14 4.94 -12.85 8.43
N ALA A 15 5.30 -13.89 9.18
CA ALA A 15 6.68 -14.30 9.33
C ALA A 15 7.32 -14.69 7.99
N MET A 16 6.59 -15.38 7.12
CA MET A 16 7.03 -15.70 5.77
C MET A 16 7.27 -14.44 4.94
N LEU A 17 6.36 -13.46 4.96
CA LEU A 17 6.54 -12.20 4.25
C LEU A 17 7.78 -11.44 4.72
N PHE A 18 7.99 -11.34 6.04
CA PHE A 18 9.19 -10.72 6.61
C PHE A 18 10.46 -11.48 6.24
N ALA A 19 10.45 -12.79 6.23
CA ALA A 19 11.60 -13.61 5.85
C ALA A 19 11.97 -13.41 4.37
N VAL A 20 10.97 -13.31 3.47
CA VAL A 20 11.17 -13.01 2.04
C VAL A 20 11.72 -11.61 1.85
N ALA A 21 11.17 -10.61 2.54
CA ALA A 21 11.63 -9.23 2.49
C ALA A 21 13.09 -9.12 2.97
N TRP A 22 13.43 -9.73 4.11
CA TRP A 22 14.79 -9.76 4.63
C TRP A 22 15.78 -10.41 3.67
N ARG A 23 15.42 -11.58 3.09
CA ARG A 23 16.29 -12.22 2.09
C ARG A 23 16.45 -11.38 0.82
N GLY A 24 15.41 -10.66 0.43
CA GLY A 24 15.46 -9.74 -0.70
C GLY A 24 16.44 -8.59 -0.46
N GLU A 25 16.42 -8.02 0.72
CA GLU A 25 17.30 -6.90 1.12
C GLU A 25 18.77 -7.31 1.22
N GLN A 26 19.06 -8.50 1.76
CA GLN A 26 20.43 -9.02 1.84
C GLN A 26 21.05 -9.33 0.47
N LYS A 27 20.25 -9.58 -0.56
CA LYS A 27 20.70 -9.88 -1.92
C LYS A 27 20.74 -8.65 -2.83
N THR A 28 21.17 -7.52 -2.32
CA THR A 28 21.24 -6.22 -3.04
C THR A 28 22.06 -6.25 -4.34
N GLY A 29 22.73 -7.36 -4.65
CA GLY A 29 23.38 -7.59 -5.95
C GLY A 29 22.52 -8.30 -7.02
N ALA A 30 21.31 -8.74 -6.68
CA ALA A 30 20.43 -9.49 -7.58
C ALA A 30 19.44 -8.62 -8.37
N HIS A 31 19.80 -7.35 -8.58
CA HIS A 31 18.98 -6.36 -9.29
C HIS A 31 18.50 -6.77 -10.69
N ASN A 32 19.01 -7.85 -11.21
CA ASN A 32 18.80 -8.23 -12.62
C ASN A 32 17.86 -9.44 -12.84
N ARG A 33 17.41 -10.14 -11.79
CA ARG A 33 16.60 -11.36 -11.99
C ARG A 33 15.08 -11.12 -12.02
N LEU A 34 14.60 -10.05 -11.40
CA LEU A 34 13.18 -9.68 -11.39
C LEU A 34 12.85 -8.53 -12.35
N GLY A 35 13.83 -8.05 -13.13
CA GLY A 35 13.75 -6.85 -13.95
C GLY A 35 12.38 -6.54 -14.57
N PRO A 36 11.86 -7.34 -15.51
CA PRO A 36 10.60 -7.03 -16.16
C PRO A 36 9.37 -7.29 -15.27
N TRP A 37 9.47 -8.17 -14.27
CA TRP A 37 8.36 -8.55 -13.39
C TRP A 37 8.28 -7.73 -12.11
N ALA A 38 9.37 -7.05 -11.71
CA ALA A 38 9.38 -6.23 -10.49
C ALA A 38 8.35 -5.10 -10.56
N TYR A 39 8.20 -4.46 -11.70
CA TYR A 39 7.25 -3.36 -11.88
C TYR A 39 5.78 -3.81 -11.79
N PRO A 40 5.31 -4.83 -12.55
CA PRO A 40 3.94 -5.34 -12.41
C PRO A 40 3.63 -5.84 -11.00
N LEU A 41 4.57 -6.54 -10.35
CA LEU A 41 4.40 -7.01 -8.98
C LEU A 41 4.29 -5.87 -7.98
N SER A 42 5.11 -4.83 -8.13
CA SER A 42 5.01 -3.62 -7.29
C SER A 42 3.68 -2.91 -7.50
N LEU A 43 3.17 -2.86 -8.72
CA LEU A 43 1.88 -2.26 -9.02
C LEU A 43 0.71 -3.06 -8.41
N SER A 44 0.84 -4.39 -8.31
CA SER A 44 -0.20 -5.24 -7.72
C SER A 44 -0.41 -4.97 -6.22
N ILE A 45 0.61 -4.45 -5.52
CA ILE A 45 0.52 -4.04 -4.10
C ILE A 45 -0.47 -2.88 -3.91
N TYR A 46 -0.73 -2.09 -4.96
CA TYR A 46 -1.74 -1.03 -4.93
C TYR A 46 -3.17 -1.57 -4.81
N CYS A 47 -3.41 -2.81 -5.26
CA CYS A 47 -4.70 -3.48 -5.13
C CYS A 47 -4.91 -3.97 -3.69
N THR A 48 -5.48 -3.11 -2.86
CA THR A 48 -5.78 -3.38 -1.45
C THR A 48 -7.19 -3.91 -1.25
N SER A 49 -7.51 -4.36 -0.04
CA SER A 49 -8.87 -4.76 0.34
C SER A 49 -9.89 -3.63 0.16
N TRP A 50 -9.48 -2.36 0.33
CA TRP A 50 -10.31 -1.21 0.01
C TRP A 50 -10.68 -1.15 -1.47
N THR A 51 -9.73 -1.41 -2.37
CA THR A 51 -9.98 -1.39 -3.81
C THR A 51 -11.05 -2.40 -4.20
N TYR A 52 -11.05 -3.56 -3.57
CA TYR A 52 -12.02 -4.62 -3.86
C TYR A 52 -13.37 -4.39 -3.17
N TYR A 53 -13.39 -4.25 -1.84
CA TYR A 53 -14.65 -4.14 -1.09
C TYR A 53 -15.18 -2.72 -0.98
N GLY A 54 -14.32 -1.75 -0.72
CA GLY A 54 -14.72 -0.36 -0.52
C GLY A 54 -15.16 0.30 -1.80
N ALA A 55 -14.39 0.13 -2.87
CA ALA A 55 -14.69 0.72 -4.16
C ALA A 55 -15.98 0.15 -4.77
N VAL A 56 -16.12 -1.18 -4.78
CA VAL A 56 -17.34 -1.84 -5.28
C VAL A 56 -18.55 -1.48 -4.42
N GLY A 57 -18.40 -1.48 -3.09
CA GLY A 57 -19.47 -1.08 -2.18
C GLY A 57 -19.92 0.36 -2.34
N THR A 58 -18.99 1.28 -2.61
CA THR A 58 -19.29 2.69 -2.88
C THR A 58 -20.00 2.85 -4.23
N ALA A 59 -19.52 2.16 -5.26
CA ALA A 59 -20.16 2.15 -6.56
C ALA A 59 -21.60 1.61 -6.52
N ALA A 60 -21.84 0.56 -5.74
CA ALA A 60 -23.15 -0.04 -5.58
C ALA A 60 -24.14 0.86 -4.82
N ARG A 61 -23.66 1.68 -3.88
CA ARG A 61 -24.51 2.56 -3.06
C ARG A 61 -24.72 3.94 -3.69
N ASN A 62 -23.66 4.53 -4.23
CA ASN A 62 -23.61 5.93 -4.64
C ASN A 62 -23.54 6.11 -6.16
N GLY A 63 -23.54 5.02 -6.94
CA GLY A 63 -23.52 5.08 -8.40
C GLY A 63 -22.34 5.90 -8.95
N TRP A 64 -22.65 7.00 -9.67
CA TRP A 64 -21.65 7.83 -10.35
C TRP A 64 -20.70 8.60 -9.41
N GLU A 65 -21.02 8.80 -8.14
CA GLU A 65 -20.16 9.45 -7.16
C GLU A 65 -18.85 8.68 -6.89
N TYR A 66 -18.78 7.43 -7.32
CA TYR A 66 -17.59 6.63 -7.28
C TYR A 66 -16.49 7.07 -8.27
N LEU A 67 -16.86 7.64 -9.41
CA LEU A 67 -15.92 8.00 -10.49
C LEU A 67 -14.79 8.94 -10.07
N PRO A 68 -15.01 10.00 -9.27
CA PRO A 68 -13.94 10.90 -8.84
C PRO A 68 -12.77 10.21 -8.13
N ILE A 69 -13.03 9.09 -7.46
CA ILE A 69 -12.00 8.31 -6.74
C ILE A 69 -10.93 7.77 -7.70
N TYR A 70 -11.31 7.44 -8.93
CA TYR A 70 -10.38 6.95 -9.96
C TYR A 70 -9.93 8.04 -10.93
N ILE A 71 -10.80 8.96 -11.27
CA ILE A 71 -10.47 10.06 -12.18
C ILE A 71 -9.36 10.94 -11.59
N GLY A 72 -9.42 11.24 -10.28
CA GLY A 72 -8.40 12.04 -9.61
C GLY A 72 -6.97 11.50 -9.78
N PRO A 73 -6.70 10.26 -9.37
CA PRO A 73 -5.39 9.63 -9.55
C PRO A 73 -4.97 9.51 -11.03
N VAL A 74 -5.89 9.19 -11.93
CA VAL A 74 -5.58 9.10 -13.37
C VAL A 74 -5.15 10.44 -13.94
N ILE A 75 -5.90 11.50 -13.67
CA ILE A 75 -5.53 12.87 -14.08
C ILE A 75 -4.18 13.25 -13.44
N GLY A 76 -4.01 13.00 -12.15
CA GLY A 76 -2.76 13.27 -11.44
C GLY A 76 -1.56 12.56 -12.07
N LEU A 77 -1.69 11.30 -12.44
CA LEU A 77 -0.62 10.56 -13.11
C LEU A 77 -0.34 11.07 -14.52
N VAL A 78 -1.36 11.35 -15.31
CA VAL A 78 -1.21 11.78 -16.71
C VAL A 78 -0.69 13.21 -16.79
N VAL A 79 -1.35 14.15 -16.11
CA VAL A 79 -1.02 15.59 -16.18
C VAL A 79 0.30 15.89 -15.48
N LEU A 80 0.56 15.24 -14.34
CA LEU A 80 1.79 15.45 -13.57
C LEU A 80 2.93 14.50 -13.99
N PHE A 81 2.77 13.71 -15.04
CA PHE A 81 3.79 12.76 -15.51
C PHE A 81 5.19 13.39 -15.70
N PRO A 82 5.33 14.58 -16.32
CA PRO A 82 6.65 15.22 -16.44
C PRO A 82 7.24 15.59 -15.07
N ILE A 83 6.40 15.94 -14.09
CA ILE A 83 6.84 16.23 -12.72
C ILE A 83 7.30 14.95 -12.03
N TRP A 84 6.54 13.86 -12.15
CA TRP A 84 6.92 12.55 -11.61
C TRP A 84 8.26 12.06 -12.16
N ARG A 85 8.50 12.24 -13.46
CA ARG A 85 9.79 11.91 -14.07
C ARG A 85 10.94 12.72 -13.50
N ARG A 86 10.76 14.02 -13.24
CA ARG A 86 11.78 14.88 -12.62
C ARG A 86 12.06 14.47 -11.19
N ILE A 87 11.02 14.18 -10.41
CA ILE A 87 11.14 13.69 -9.02
C ILE A 87 11.90 12.35 -8.99
N ALA A 88 11.52 11.40 -9.83
CA ALA A 88 12.19 10.11 -9.92
C ALA A 88 13.67 10.22 -10.35
N ALA A 89 13.99 11.12 -11.29
CA ALA A 89 15.35 11.37 -11.69
C ALA A 89 16.19 12.00 -10.56
N ALA A 90 15.62 12.96 -9.83
CA ALA A 90 16.26 13.59 -8.69
C ALA A 90 16.48 12.59 -7.54
N ALA A 91 15.47 11.78 -7.20
CA ALA A 91 15.57 10.75 -6.16
C ALA A 91 16.69 9.74 -6.46
N ARG A 92 16.82 9.30 -7.71
CA ARG A 92 17.93 8.40 -8.13
C ARG A 92 19.31 9.05 -8.03
N ARG A 93 19.43 10.34 -8.34
CA ARG A 93 20.72 11.07 -8.26
C ARG A 93 21.18 11.24 -6.82
N GLU A 94 20.24 11.46 -5.91
CA GLU A 94 20.53 11.70 -4.49
C GLU A 94 20.54 10.41 -3.66
N ASN A 95 20.29 9.24 -4.27
CA ASN A 95 20.13 7.94 -3.57
C ASN A 95 19.11 8.01 -2.42
N VAL A 96 18.02 8.69 -2.64
CA VAL A 96 16.99 8.94 -1.63
C VAL A 96 16.01 7.76 -1.58
N GLY A 97 15.83 7.18 -0.40
CA GLY A 97 14.97 6.01 -0.17
C GLY A 97 13.55 6.32 0.28
N SER A 98 13.29 7.53 0.78
CA SER A 98 11.98 7.93 1.29
C SER A 98 11.59 9.35 0.89
N ILE A 99 10.27 9.67 0.98
CA ILE A 99 9.77 11.03 0.75
C ILE A 99 10.37 12.01 1.77
N ALA A 100 10.53 11.57 3.03
CA ALA A 100 11.12 12.37 4.08
C ALA A 100 12.58 12.73 3.77
N ASP A 101 13.36 11.76 3.28
CA ASP A 101 14.75 11.99 2.84
C ASP A 101 14.81 12.91 1.63
N PHE A 102 13.88 12.74 0.68
CA PHE A 102 13.82 13.60 -0.51
C PHE A 102 13.60 15.07 -0.14
N ILE A 103 12.65 15.34 0.76
CA ILE A 103 12.38 16.70 1.21
C ILE A 103 13.56 17.21 2.04
N SER A 104 14.07 16.42 2.97
CA SER A 104 15.25 16.76 3.78
C SER A 104 16.46 17.13 2.92
N SER A 105 16.74 16.36 1.87
CA SER A 105 17.87 16.60 0.97
C SER A 105 17.80 17.95 0.24
N ARG A 106 16.59 18.43 -0.05
CA ARG A 106 16.33 19.72 -0.70
C ARG A 106 16.51 20.90 0.24
N TYR A 107 16.36 20.71 1.55
CA TYR A 107 16.46 21.76 2.56
C TYR A 107 17.68 21.57 3.46
N GLY A 108 18.84 21.40 2.83
CA GLY A 108 20.14 21.34 3.52
C GLY A 108 20.37 20.10 4.36
N LYS A 109 19.74 18.97 4.03
CA LYS A 109 19.83 17.70 4.77
C LYS A 109 19.43 17.84 6.23
N SER A 110 18.42 18.65 6.52
CA SER A 110 17.89 18.86 7.86
C SER A 110 17.20 17.60 8.39
N GLN A 111 17.81 16.99 9.41
CA GLN A 111 17.23 15.79 10.07
C GLN A 111 15.89 16.13 10.75
N GLY A 112 15.75 17.30 11.34
CA GLY A 112 14.50 17.74 11.96
C GLY A 112 13.35 17.85 10.98
N LEU A 113 13.61 18.38 9.77
CA LEU A 113 12.60 18.44 8.70
C LEU A 113 12.23 17.02 8.20
N GLY A 114 13.20 16.15 8.06
CA GLY A 114 12.95 14.74 7.72
C GLY A 114 12.05 14.04 8.74
N ALA A 115 12.34 14.22 10.02
CA ALA A 115 11.53 13.69 11.12
C ALA A 115 10.10 14.25 11.12
N LEU A 116 9.94 15.57 10.90
CA LEU A 116 8.64 16.20 10.80
C LEU A 116 7.80 15.61 9.67
N VAL A 117 8.39 15.48 8.47
CA VAL A 117 7.73 14.89 7.30
C VAL A 117 7.34 13.43 7.56
N ALA A 118 8.22 12.65 8.20
CA ALA A 118 7.91 11.28 8.58
C ALA A 118 6.74 11.19 9.56
N CYS A 119 6.70 12.05 10.58
CA CYS A 119 5.57 12.13 11.51
C CYS A 119 4.26 12.48 10.80
N VAL A 120 4.26 13.46 9.92
CA VAL A 120 3.07 13.85 9.14
C VAL A 120 2.61 12.69 8.25
N ALA A 121 3.55 11.97 7.60
CA ALA A 121 3.23 10.83 6.77
C ALA A 121 2.61 9.67 7.59
N ILE A 122 3.13 9.38 8.78
CA ILE A 122 2.59 8.37 9.69
C ILE A 122 1.16 8.74 10.10
N VAL A 123 0.94 9.96 10.59
CA VAL A 123 -0.39 10.44 11.00
C VAL A 123 -1.37 10.39 9.83
N GLY A 124 -0.94 10.83 8.64
CA GLY A 124 -1.76 10.76 7.42
C GLY A 124 -2.10 9.36 6.95
N SER A 125 -1.26 8.36 7.29
CA SER A 125 -1.50 6.96 6.94
C SER A 125 -2.51 6.25 7.86
N ILE A 126 -2.74 6.76 9.07
CA ILE A 126 -3.65 6.13 10.05
C ILE A 126 -5.08 5.95 9.51
N PRO A 127 -5.75 6.96 8.93
CA PRO A 127 -7.09 6.80 8.37
C PRO A 127 -7.14 5.76 7.26
N TYR A 128 -6.08 5.71 6.43
CA TYR A 128 -6.00 4.74 5.34
C TYR A 128 -5.88 3.31 5.87
N ILE A 129 -5.05 3.07 6.89
CA ILE A 129 -4.93 1.77 7.56
C ILE A 129 -6.26 1.37 8.19
N ALA A 130 -6.96 2.32 8.84
CA ALA A 130 -8.28 2.06 9.44
C ALA A 130 -9.31 1.60 8.39
N LEU A 131 -9.31 2.18 7.19
CA LEU A 131 -10.16 1.74 6.07
C LEU A 131 -9.83 0.31 5.62
N GLN A 132 -8.56 -0.07 5.59
CA GLN A 132 -8.15 -1.43 5.24
C GLN A 132 -8.63 -2.45 6.28
N LEU A 133 -8.49 -2.13 7.56
CA LEU A 133 -8.97 -2.99 8.65
C LEU A 133 -10.49 -3.13 8.62
N LYS A 134 -11.22 -2.04 8.35
CA LYS A 134 -12.68 -2.08 8.19
C LYS A 134 -13.10 -2.98 7.04
N SER A 135 -12.43 -2.90 5.90
CA SER A 135 -12.71 -3.76 4.74
C SER A 135 -12.46 -5.23 5.05
N LEU A 136 -11.41 -5.53 5.82
CA LEU A 136 -11.09 -6.88 6.25
C LEU A 136 -12.16 -7.43 7.22
N SER A 137 -12.65 -6.61 8.17
CA SER A 137 -13.71 -7.02 9.08
C SER A 137 -15.04 -7.29 8.35
N MET A 138 -15.38 -6.50 7.34
CA MET A 138 -16.54 -6.74 6.48
C MET A 138 -16.43 -8.07 5.73
N ALA A 139 -15.24 -8.36 5.17
CA ALA A 139 -15.00 -9.64 4.50
C ALA A 139 -15.17 -10.82 5.44
N TRP A 140 -14.69 -10.70 6.67
CA TRP A 140 -14.83 -11.71 7.70
C TRP A 140 -16.30 -11.95 8.08
N GLU A 141 -17.08 -10.88 8.27
CA GLU A 141 -18.51 -10.99 8.56
C GLU A 141 -19.27 -11.69 7.44
N LEU A 142 -18.97 -11.39 6.18
CA LEU A 142 -19.61 -12.03 5.04
C LEU A 142 -19.30 -13.52 5.00
N LEU A 143 -18.06 -13.93 5.25
CA LEU A 143 -17.65 -15.32 5.26
C LEU A 143 -18.29 -16.11 6.42
N THR A 144 -18.39 -15.50 7.61
CA THR A 144 -18.96 -16.17 8.77
C THR A 144 -20.48 -16.23 8.73
N ARG A 145 -21.16 -15.21 8.21
CA ARG A 145 -22.63 -15.20 8.05
C ARG A 145 -23.08 -16.10 6.89
N GLY A 146 -22.29 -16.15 5.78
CA GLY A 146 -22.58 -17.03 4.67
C GLY A 146 -22.58 -18.51 5.05
N THR A 147 -21.64 -18.92 5.89
CA THR A 147 -21.57 -20.30 6.41
C THR A 147 -22.69 -20.65 7.41
N ALA A 148 -23.33 -19.65 8.05
CA ALA A 148 -24.43 -19.88 8.96
C ALA A 148 -25.79 -20.09 8.25
N VAL A 149 -25.92 -19.62 7.01
CA VAL A 149 -27.16 -19.77 6.21
C VAL A 149 -27.21 -21.11 5.48
N GLU A 150 -26.07 -21.73 5.17
CA GLU A 150 -26.03 -23.06 4.55
C GLU A 150 -26.22 -24.23 5.56
N GLY A 151 -26.24 -23.94 6.85
CA GLY A 151 -26.38 -24.96 7.92
C GLY A 151 -27.77 -25.02 8.58
N SER A 152 -28.78 -24.29 8.06
CA SER A 152 -30.19 -24.32 8.49
C SER A 152 -31.08 -24.78 7.32
#